data_9e6b323516606a4e8816d29e8a422770
#
_entry.id   9e6b323516606a4e8816d29e8a422770
#
_cell.length_a   1.000
_cell.length_b   1.000
_cell.length_c   1.000
_cell.angle_alpha   90.00
_cell.angle_beta   90.00
_cell.angle_gamma   90.00
#
_symmetry.space_group_name_H-M   'P 1'
#
loop_
_entity.id
_entity.type
_entity.pdbx_description
1 polymer ?
#
loop_
_entity_poly.entity_id
_entity_poly.type
_entity_poly.pdbx_seq_one_letter_code
_entity_poly.pdbx_strand_id
1 'polypeptide(L)'
;QNGEPEFRKKTGRDMANRHEARKAMLGDYAYKFWSALRRATMEQRQQAGRWTALRQSERLAEIADKLTRDDDRLQLNPAIKVPRYVSGVDHHCMPGSYHTEYFPGDVTNGANYDHAGFVTTAGMLGKYTDGGGHAVVNWVKTNLPDFKPKKILEIGGTVGHSSLPIAQAYPDAEMTIVDLGAPVLRYGLARAKSLGVDNVRFVQASGEDLSMFENESFDWIQTTMFLHELSSSALRNIFNETRRLVKPGGIVLHVEQPQYTDDMSLYEQAMRDWDAFYNNEPFWSRMHELDLDTQMEQAGFDRASLIHGGVTAVVDKDLFPDAADDDSEDYGRKAAWHVIGARV
;
A
#
# COMPACT_ATOMS: atom_id res chain seq x y z
N GLN A 1 -0.88 2.32 -30.07
CA GLN A 1 -1.30 1.70 -31.36
C GLN A 1 -0.40 2.09 -32.55
N ASN A 2 0.18 3.29 -32.61
CA ASN A 2 1.01 3.71 -33.75
C ASN A 2 2.51 3.38 -33.58
N GLY A 3 2.99 3.15 -32.37
CA GLY A 3 4.41 2.94 -32.11
C GLY A 3 4.97 1.58 -32.57
N GLU A 4 4.14 0.54 -32.59
CA GLU A 4 4.58 -0.81 -32.96
C GLU A 4 4.89 -0.94 -34.48
N PRO A 5 4.02 -0.46 -35.40
CA PRO A 5 4.34 -0.44 -36.83
C PRO A 5 5.58 0.38 -37.16
N GLU A 6 5.77 1.52 -36.52
CA GLU A 6 6.96 2.36 -36.70
C GLU A 6 8.24 1.67 -36.19
N PHE A 7 8.15 1.02 -35.04
CA PHE A 7 9.27 0.25 -34.48
C PHE A 7 9.66 -0.88 -35.44
N ARG A 8 8.69 -1.69 -35.88
CA ARG A 8 8.91 -2.78 -36.84
C ARG A 8 9.51 -2.28 -38.16
N LYS A 9 9.01 -1.16 -38.67
CA LYS A 9 9.56 -0.51 -39.87
C LYS A 9 11.03 -0.08 -39.70
N LYS A 10 11.37 0.41 -38.49
CA LYS A 10 12.72 0.90 -38.19
C LYS A 10 13.71 -0.18 -37.86
N THR A 11 13.30 -1.27 -37.23
CA THR A 11 14.17 -2.31 -36.68
C THR A 11 14.10 -3.64 -37.43
N GLY A 12 13.07 -3.86 -38.25
CA GLY A 12 12.82 -5.12 -38.94
C GLY A 12 12.29 -6.26 -38.07
N ARG A 13 11.98 -6.00 -36.77
CA ARG A 13 11.48 -7.01 -35.83
C ARG A 13 10.43 -6.42 -34.88
N ASP A 14 9.78 -7.28 -34.13
CA ASP A 14 8.88 -6.89 -33.06
C ASP A 14 9.64 -6.43 -31.80
N MET A 15 8.95 -5.72 -30.92
CA MET A 15 9.50 -5.32 -29.62
C MET A 15 9.75 -6.55 -28.75
N ALA A 16 10.90 -6.59 -28.08
CA ALA A 16 11.29 -7.72 -27.25
C ALA A 16 10.91 -7.55 -25.76
N ASN A 17 10.68 -6.32 -25.33
CA ASN A 17 10.38 -6.01 -23.93
C ASN A 17 9.69 -4.65 -23.78
N ARG A 18 9.15 -4.39 -22.60
CA ARG A 18 8.45 -3.15 -22.28
C ARG A 18 9.31 -1.87 -22.35
N HIS A 19 10.64 -1.99 -22.20
CA HIS A 19 11.53 -0.83 -22.34
C HIS A 19 11.60 -0.35 -23.80
N GLU A 20 11.52 -1.28 -24.76
CA GLU A 20 11.41 -0.93 -26.19
C GLU A 20 10.04 -0.31 -26.49
N ALA A 21 8.95 -0.83 -25.89
CA ALA A 21 7.61 -0.25 -25.99
C ALA A 21 7.60 1.19 -25.43
N ARG A 22 8.16 1.41 -24.24
CA ARG A 22 8.32 2.75 -23.67
C ARG A 22 9.13 3.68 -24.58
N LYS A 23 10.25 3.19 -25.13
CA LYS A 23 11.09 3.98 -26.04
C LYS A 23 10.34 4.38 -27.32
N ALA A 24 9.50 3.52 -27.83
CA ALA A 24 8.63 3.83 -28.98
C ALA A 24 7.62 4.90 -28.61
N MET A 25 6.96 4.81 -27.44
CA MET A 25 5.99 5.81 -26.98
C MET A 25 6.63 7.19 -26.74
N LEU A 26 7.92 7.25 -26.36
CA LEU A 26 8.64 8.52 -26.21
C LEU A 26 8.75 9.34 -27.51
N GLY A 27 8.50 8.76 -28.68
CA GLY A 27 8.37 9.46 -29.96
C GLY A 27 7.05 10.23 -30.09
N ASP A 28 6.00 9.81 -29.38
CA ASP A 28 4.66 10.37 -29.48
C ASP A 28 4.50 11.64 -28.63
N TYR A 29 3.93 12.70 -29.24
CA TYR A 29 3.72 13.98 -28.55
C TYR A 29 2.66 13.86 -27.45
N ALA A 30 1.58 13.14 -27.71
CA ALA A 30 0.50 12.96 -26.74
C ALA A 30 0.99 12.21 -25.49
N TYR A 31 1.82 11.18 -25.67
CA TYR A 31 2.45 10.46 -24.55
C TYR A 31 3.36 11.38 -23.70
N LYS A 32 4.18 12.23 -24.36
CA LYS A 32 5.04 13.18 -23.64
C LYS A 32 4.22 14.20 -22.85
N PHE A 33 3.20 14.76 -23.48
CA PHE A 33 2.30 15.73 -22.84
C PHE A 33 1.57 15.10 -21.66
N TRP A 34 1.00 13.91 -21.85
CA TRP A 34 0.32 13.16 -20.80
C TRP A 34 1.26 12.85 -19.63
N SER A 35 2.49 12.44 -19.92
CA SER A 35 3.52 12.16 -18.92
C SER A 35 3.88 13.39 -18.08
N ALA A 36 4.07 14.53 -18.73
CA ALA A 36 4.33 15.80 -18.05
C ALA A 36 3.14 16.24 -17.18
N LEU A 37 1.91 16.11 -17.71
CA LEU A 37 0.69 16.42 -16.98
C LEU A 37 0.53 15.51 -15.75
N ARG A 38 0.77 14.20 -15.89
CA ARG A 38 0.71 13.25 -14.77
C ARG A 38 1.64 13.66 -13.63
N ARG A 39 2.91 13.96 -13.93
CA ARG A 39 3.88 14.40 -12.92
C ARG A 39 3.45 15.69 -12.25
N ALA A 40 3.08 16.70 -13.05
CA ALA A 40 2.65 18.00 -12.53
C ALA A 40 1.41 17.87 -11.62
N THR A 41 0.43 17.05 -11.99
CA THR A 41 -0.78 16.84 -11.17
C THR A 41 -0.48 16.11 -9.88
N MET A 42 0.46 15.12 -9.90
CA MET A 42 0.91 14.43 -8.69
C MET A 42 1.55 15.39 -7.70
N GLU A 43 2.47 16.22 -8.17
CA GLU A 43 3.15 17.22 -7.33
C GLU A 43 2.17 18.29 -6.80
N GLN A 44 1.28 18.79 -7.64
CA GLN A 44 0.26 19.77 -7.23
C GLN A 44 -0.70 19.20 -6.18
N ARG A 45 -1.13 17.95 -6.32
CA ARG A 45 -1.96 17.26 -5.34
C ARG A 45 -1.29 17.25 -3.97
N GLN A 46 -0.03 16.81 -3.93
CA GLN A 46 0.72 16.76 -2.68
C GLN A 46 0.92 18.14 -2.05
N GLN A 47 1.21 19.15 -2.87
CA GLN A 47 1.37 20.52 -2.36
C GLN A 47 0.04 21.08 -1.82
N ALA A 48 -1.08 20.82 -2.46
CA ALA A 48 -2.38 21.26 -1.98
C ALA A 48 -2.72 20.68 -0.60
N GLY A 49 -2.54 19.38 -0.41
CA GLY A 49 -2.73 18.71 0.87
C GLY A 49 -1.74 19.17 1.93
N ARG A 50 -0.46 19.18 1.57
CA ARG A 50 0.65 19.56 2.46
C ARG A 50 0.47 20.98 3.05
N TRP A 51 0.17 21.98 2.23
CA TRP A 51 -0.02 23.34 2.72
C TRP A 51 -1.27 23.46 3.60
N THR A 52 -2.29 22.69 3.34
CA THR A 52 -3.50 22.63 4.18
C THR A 52 -3.19 21.99 5.53
N ALA A 53 -2.45 20.88 5.56
CA ALA A 53 -2.02 20.23 6.78
C ALA A 53 -1.04 21.10 7.60
N LEU A 54 -0.01 21.68 6.93
CA LEU A 54 0.99 22.53 7.60
C LEU A 54 0.39 23.77 8.29
N ARG A 55 -0.59 24.44 7.66
CA ARG A 55 -1.27 25.59 8.29
C ARG A 55 -2.05 25.21 9.53
N GLN A 56 -2.35 23.95 9.74
CA GLN A 56 -3.11 23.43 10.87
C GLN A 56 -2.28 22.48 11.73
N SER A 57 -0.97 22.38 11.50
CA SER A 57 -0.10 21.37 12.11
C SER A 57 -0.18 21.34 13.63
N GLU A 58 -0.05 22.51 14.29
CA GLU A 58 -0.16 22.62 15.75
C GLU A 58 -1.54 22.20 16.25
N ARG A 59 -2.61 22.67 15.58
CA ARG A 59 -4.00 22.30 15.94
C ARG A 59 -4.25 20.81 15.76
N LEU A 60 -3.74 20.20 14.67
CA LEU A 60 -3.88 18.76 14.42
C LEU A 60 -3.12 17.96 15.48
N ALA A 61 -1.90 18.38 15.84
CA ALA A 61 -1.12 17.74 16.88
C ALA A 61 -1.82 17.85 18.26
N GLU A 62 -2.37 19.01 18.61
CA GLU A 62 -3.15 19.19 19.85
C GLU A 62 -4.39 18.29 19.90
N ILE A 63 -5.12 18.14 18.78
CA ILE A 63 -6.28 17.25 18.72
C ILE A 63 -5.84 15.79 18.86
N ALA A 64 -4.80 15.39 18.16
CA ALA A 64 -4.25 14.03 18.24
C ALA A 64 -3.79 13.73 19.68
N ASP A 65 -3.04 14.64 20.30
CA ASP A 65 -2.60 14.51 21.68
C ASP A 65 -3.78 14.37 22.66
N LYS A 66 -4.81 15.20 22.53
CA LYS A 66 -6.03 15.10 23.38
C LYS A 66 -6.73 13.75 23.25
N LEU A 67 -6.71 13.17 22.06
CA LEU A 67 -7.34 11.87 21.79
C LEU A 67 -6.49 10.69 22.27
N THR A 68 -5.17 10.83 22.27
CA THR A 68 -4.24 9.71 22.45
C THR A 68 -3.30 9.84 23.65
N ARG A 69 -3.40 10.93 24.43
CA ARG A 69 -2.57 11.14 25.61
C ARG A 69 -2.75 9.98 26.58
N ASP A 70 -1.62 9.45 27.04
CA ASP A 70 -1.55 8.33 27.97
C ASP A 70 -2.20 7.02 27.46
N ASP A 71 -2.39 6.91 26.14
CA ASP A 71 -2.93 5.71 25.51
C ASP A 71 -1.78 4.73 25.15
N ASP A 72 -1.71 3.60 25.85
CA ASP A 72 -0.68 2.58 25.71
C ASP A 72 -0.74 1.82 24.37
N ARG A 73 -1.79 2.06 23.58
CA ARG A 73 -1.93 1.50 22.23
C ARG A 73 -1.03 2.17 21.20
N LEU A 74 -0.40 3.31 21.51
CA LEU A 74 0.63 3.93 20.69
C LEU A 74 2.01 3.66 21.30
N GLN A 75 2.81 2.86 20.59
CA GLN A 75 4.17 2.54 20.99
C GLN A 75 5.15 3.10 19.96
N LEU A 76 5.84 4.19 20.33
CA LEU A 76 6.83 4.82 19.47
C LEU A 76 8.25 4.44 19.89
N ASN A 77 9.14 4.34 18.91
CA ASN A 77 10.55 4.08 19.11
C ASN A 77 11.38 5.24 18.55
N PRO A 78 11.74 6.24 19.37
CA PRO A 78 12.51 7.40 18.90
C PRO A 78 13.94 7.06 18.47
N ALA A 79 14.42 5.85 18.76
CA ALA A 79 15.73 5.37 18.33
C ALA A 79 15.72 4.66 16.98
N ILE A 80 14.54 4.49 16.36
CA ILE A 80 14.41 3.78 15.09
C ILE A 80 15.19 4.50 13.98
N LYS A 81 15.93 3.74 13.22
CA LYS A 81 16.62 4.25 12.03
C LYS A 81 15.78 3.96 10.80
N VAL A 82 15.25 5.00 10.19
CA VAL A 82 14.54 4.86 8.91
C VAL A 82 15.53 4.40 7.83
N PRO A 83 15.31 3.27 7.16
CA PRO A 83 16.20 2.77 6.12
C PRO A 83 16.38 3.78 4.99
N ARG A 84 17.58 3.79 4.37
CA ARG A 84 17.89 4.76 3.33
C ARG A 84 16.97 4.66 2.10
N TYR A 85 16.49 3.47 1.77
CA TYR A 85 15.57 3.29 0.65
C TYR A 85 14.20 3.94 0.90
N VAL A 86 13.81 4.12 2.17
CA VAL A 86 12.62 4.87 2.57
C VAL A 86 12.92 6.36 2.70
N SER A 87 13.97 6.72 3.48
CA SER A 87 14.29 8.11 3.79
C SER A 87 14.84 8.92 2.61
N GLY A 88 15.29 8.26 1.55
CA GLY A 88 15.82 8.88 0.34
C GLY A 88 14.79 9.10 -0.76
N VAL A 89 13.53 8.80 -0.53
CA VAL A 89 12.45 8.85 -1.53
C VAL A 89 11.24 9.59 -0.98
N ASP A 90 10.75 10.54 -1.73
CA ASP A 90 9.42 11.14 -1.50
C ASP A 90 8.37 10.28 -2.20
N HIS A 91 7.95 9.18 -1.56
CA HIS A 91 6.93 8.29 -2.11
C HIS A 91 5.67 9.06 -2.48
N HIS A 92 5.04 8.70 -3.59
CA HIS A 92 3.87 9.41 -4.16
C HIS A 92 4.11 10.91 -4.41
N CYS A 93 5.35 11.35 -4.58
CA CYS A 93 5.73 12.76 -4.62
C CYS A 93 5.35 13.52 -3.33
N MET A 94 5.21 12.82 -2.21
CA MET A 94 4.86 13.41 -0.92
C MET A 94 6.13 13.91 -0.20
N PRO A 95 6.34 15.22 -0.05
CA PRO A 95 7.56 15.74 0.56
C PRO A 95 7.74 15.29 2.01
N GLY A 96 8.88 14.63 2.27
CA GLY A 96 9.18 14.03 3.57
C GLY A 96 8.56 12.66 3.80
N SER A 97 7.88 12.09 2.79
CA SER A 97 7.29 10.76 2.84
C SER A 97 6.41 10.55 4.10
N TYR A 98 6.37 9.34 4.64
CA TYR A 98 5.54 8.98 5.81
C TYR A 98 6.17 9.34 7.15
N HIS A 99 7.49 9.51 7.21
CA HIS A 99 8.28 9.50 8.45
C HIS A 99 8.76 10.86 8.94
N THR A 100 8.72 11.90 8.10
CA THR A 100 9.25 13.21 8.47
C THR A 100 8.33 13.94 9.45
N GLU A 101 8.92 14.42 10.53
CA GLU A 101 8.28 15.27 11.52
C GLU A 101 8.85 16.70 11.42
N TYR A 102 7.99 17.71 11.49
CA TYR A 102 8.39 19.11 11.50
C TYR A 102 8.64 19.64 12.92
N PHE A 103 8.05 18.98 13.92
CA PHE A 103 8.23 19.26 15.34
C PHE A 103 7.86 18.02 16.18
N PRO A 104 8.25 17.94 17.46
CA PRO A 104 7.89 16.81 18.33
C PRO A 104 6.36 16.65 18.46
N GLY A 105 5.86 15.45 18.25
CA GLY A 105 4.42 15.15 18.32
C GLY A 105 3.64 15.45 17.05
N ASP A 106 4.33 15.78 15.96
CA ASP A 106 3.72 16.10 14.67
C ASP A 106 2.90 14.95 14.08
N VAL A 107 1.79 15.30 13.42
CA VAL A 107 0.89 14.40 12.69
C VAL A 107 0.66 14.88 11.24
N THR A 108 1.40 15.90 10.81
CA THR A 108 1.16 16.60 9.54
C THR A 108 1.25 15.66 8.33
N ASN A 109 2.27 14.78 8.29
CA ASN A 109 2.41 13.85 7.19
C ASN A 109 1.33 12.75 7.21
N GLY A 110 0.83 12.37 8.38
CA GLY A 110 -0.35 11.50 8.48
C GLY A 110 -1.61 12.14 7.90
N ALA A 111 -1.87 13.40 8.26
CA ALA A 111 -3.00 14.16 7.73
C ALA A 111 -2.88 14.42 6.22
N ASN A 112 -1.66 14.72 5.73
CA ASN A 112 -1.41 14.89 4.31
C ASN A 112 -1.63 13.59 3.53
N TYR A 113 -1.18 12.46 4.05
CA TYR A 113 -1.36 11.14 3.43
C TYR A 113 -2.84 10.75 3.35
N ASP A 114 -3.60 10.93 4.43
CA ASP A 114 -5.05 10.66 4.45
C ASP A 114 -5.79 11.49 3.39
N HIS A 115 -5.52 12.79 3.33
CA HIS A 115 -6.07 13.68 2.30
C HIS A 115 -5.63 13.28 0.89
N ALA A 116 -4.34 12.98 0.71
CA ALA A 116 -3.79 12.63 -0.60
C ALA A 116 -4.38 11.32 -1.15
N GLY A 117 -4.63 10.33 -0.31
CA GLY A 117 -5.34 9.10 -0.67
C GLY A 117 -6.72 9.38 -1.25
N PHE A 118 -7.51 10.20 -0.57
CA PHE A 118 -8.84 10.62 -1.05
C PHE A 118 -8.77 11.31 -2.42
N VAL A 119 -7.87 12.29 -2.57
CA VAL A 119 -7.73 13.05 -3.83
C VAL A 119 -7.22 12.15 -4.97
N THR A 120 -6.29 11.23 -4.69
CA THR A 120 -5.73 10.31 -5.70
C THR A 120 -6.81 9.43 -6.31
N THR A 121 -7.66 8.90 -5.47
CA THR A 121 -8.73 8.00 -5.88
C THR A 121 -10.00 8.75 -6.28
N ALA A 122 -9.95 10.10 -6.34
CA ALA A 122 -11.11 10.95 -6.58
C ALA A 122 -12.31 10.63 -5.65
N GLY A 123 -12.02 10.14 -4.44
CA GLY A 123 -13.02 9.72 -3.47
C GLY A 123 -13.64 8.33 -3.72
N MET A 124 -13.20 7.60 -4.74
CA MET A 124 -13.78 6.27 -5.06
C MET A 124 -13.69 5.28 -3.88
N LEU A 125 -12.63 5.34 -3.09
CA LEU A 125 -12.47 4.49 -1.90
C LEU A 125 -13.25 4.99 -0.67
N GLY A 126 -14.22 5.87 -0.86
CA GLY A 126 -15.06 6.45 0.20
C GLY A 126 -14.40 7.62 0.93
N LYS A 127 -15.22 8.30 1.74
CA LYS A 127 -14.79 9.47 2.51
C LYS A 127 -13.65 9.21 3.52
N TYR A 128 -13.43 7.94 3.86
CA TYR A 128 -12.36 7.51 4.77
C TYR A 128 -11.20 6.83 4.03
N THR A 129 -11.24 6.76 2.70
CA THR A 129 -10.22 6.11 1.87
C THR A 129 -10.00 4.63 2.27
N ASP A 130 -11.03 3.96 2.73
CA ASP A 130 -10.98 2.65 3.38
C ASP A 130 -11.59 1.50 2.55
N GLY A 131 -12.01 1.80 1.30
CA GLY A 131 -12.57 0.80 0.38
C GLY A 131 -11.66 -0.39 0.09
N GLY A 132 -10.32 -0.20 0.19
CA GLY A 132 -9.36 -1.28 0.12
C GLY A 132 -9.44 -2.24 1.30
N GLY A 133 -9.53 -1.73 2.52
CA GLY A 133 -9.69 -2.54 3.72
C GLY A 133 -11.01 -3.33 3.73
N HIS A 134 -12.10 -2.72 3.30
CA HIS A 134 -13.37 -3.41 3.12
C HIS A 134 -13.28 -4.53 2.07
N ALA A 135 -12.54 -4.31 0.99
CA ALA A 135 -12.31 -5.33 -0.04
C ALA A 135 -11.56 -6.55 0.51
N VAL A 136 -10.51 -6.32 1.32
CA VAL A 136 -9.77 -7.38 2.03
C VAL A 136 -10.72 -8.18 2.94
N VAL A 137 -11.54 -7.48 3.73
CA VAL A 137 -12.53 -8.12 4.62
C VAL A 137 -13.50 -9.00 3.81
N ASN A 138 -14.02 -8.48 2.72
CA ASN A 138 -14.94 -9.22 1.86
C ASN A 138 -14.28 -10.47 1.27
N TRP A 139 -13.03 -10.32 0.80
CA TRP A 139 -12.25 -11.43 0.27
C TRP A 139 -12.05 -12.54 1.33
N VAL A 140 -11.62 -12.18 2.54
CA VAL A 140 -11.41 -13.15 3.62
C VAL A 140 -12.71 -13.83 4.03
N LYS A 141 -13.79 -13.09 4.21
CA LYS A 141 -15.12 -13.67 4.56
C LYS A 141 -15.66 -14.61 3.48
N THR A 142 -15.38 -14.32 2.21
CA THR A 142 -15.82 -15.14 1.09
C THR A 142 -15.00 -16.41 0.96
N ASN A 143 -13.67 -16.31 1.04
CA ASN A 143 -12.77 -17.43 0.76
C ASN A 143 -12.43 -18.25 2.01
N LEU A 144 -12.57 -17.66 3.20
CA LEU A 144 -12.25 -18.27 4.49
C LEU A 144 -13.38 -18.01 5.52
N PRO A 145 -14.62 -18.46 5.27
CA PRO A 145 -15.80 -18.08 6.05
C PRO A 145 -15.73 -18.48 7.53
N ASP A 146 -15.01 -19.56 7.84
CA ASP A 146 -14.85 -20.06 9.22
C ASP A 146 -13.63 -19.48 9.95
N PHE A 147 -12.86 -18.61 9.28
CA PHE A 147 -11.65 -18.03 9.86
C PHE A 147 -11.98 -16.96 10.90
N LYS A 148 -11.53 -17.19 12.13
CA LYS A 148 -11.79 -16.32 13.30
C LYS A 148 -10.49 -15.94 13.97
N PRO A 149 -9.75 -14.98 13.41
CA PRO A 149 -8.48 -14.55 13.99
C PRO A 149 -8.70 -13.90 15.35
N LYS A 150 -7.70 -14.01 16.22
CA LYS A 150 -7.63 -13.33 17.53
C LYS A 150 -6.50 -12.31 17.57
N LYS A 151 -5.45 -12.53 16.80
CA LYS A 151 -4.33 -11.61 16.69
C LYS A 151 -4.02 -11.35 15.21
N ILE A 152 -4.15 -10.11 14.80
CA ILE A 152 -3.91 -9.66 13.43
C ILE A 152 -2.73 -8.68 13.44
N LEU A 153 -1.80 -8.83 12.51
CA LEU A 153 -0.70 -7.90 12.28
C LEU A 153 -0.85 -7.28 10.89
N GLU A 154 -0.82 -5.96 10.77
CA GLU A 154 -0.58 -5.30 9.48
C GLU A 154 0.77 -4.59 9.49
N ILE A 155 1.59 -4.88 8.48
CA ILE A 155 2.90 -4.26 8.26
C ILE A 155 2.75 -3.20 7.17
N GLY A 156 3.22 -1.97 7.44
CA GLY A 156 3.06 -0.83 6.55
C GLY A 156 1.65 -0.22 6.58
N GLY A 157 0.93 -0.34 7.72
CA GLY A 157 -0.47 0.07 7.82
C GLY A 157 -0.70 1.59 7.93
N THR A 158 0.34 2.40 8.03
CA THR A 158 0.32 3.87 8.02
C THR A 158 -0.75 4.47 8.95
N VAL A 159 -1.78 5.14 8.40
CA VAL A 159 -2.89 5.77 9.14
C VAL A 159 -4.10 4.85 9.34
N GLY A 160 -3.99 3.59 8.93
CA GLY A 160 -5.02 2.57 9.13
C GLY A 160 -6.12 2.54 8.08
N HIS A 161 -5.87 2.95 6.83
CA HIS A 161 -6.89 2.91 5.76
C HIS A 161 -7.42 1.49 5.52
N SER A 162 -6.55 0.48 5.52
CA SER A 162 -6.94 -0.94 5.43
C SER A 162 -7.17 -1.59 6.78
N SER A 163 -6.36 -1.22 7.78
CA SER A 163 -6.39 -1.82 9.12
C SER A 163 -7.70 -1.60 9.86
N LEU A 164 -8.24 -0.37 9.83
CA LEU A 164 -9.43 -0.05 10.64
C LEU A 164 -10.67 -0.80 10.18
N PRO A 165 -11.00 -0.93 8.86
CA PRO A 165 -12.07 -1.81 8.42
C PRO A 165 -11.87 -3.28 8.82
N ILE A 166 -10.63 -3.80 8.78
CA ILE A 166 -10.34 -5.16 9.23
C ILE A 166 -10.63 -5.29 10.72
N ALA A 167 -10.15 -4.35 11.55
CA ALA A 167 -10.41 -4.35 13.00
C ALA A 167 -11.90 -4.27 13.32
N GLN A 168 -12.67 -3.43 12.61
CA GLN A 168 -14.12 -3.33 12.76
C GLN A 168 -14.85 -4.63 12.38
N ALA A 169 -14.37 -5.32 11.35
CA ALA A 169 -14.98 -6.57 10.89
C ALA A 169 -14.70 -7.77 11.82
N TYR A 170 -13.63 -7.66 12.62
CA TYR A 170 -13.20 -8.67 13.60
C TYR A 170 -13.04 -8.06 15.00
N PRO A 171 -14.13 -7.64 15.64
CA PRO A 171 -14.09 -6.90 16.91
C PRO A 171 -13.51 -7.71 18.10
N ASP A 172 -13.53 -9.04 17.99
CA ASP A 172 -12.95 -9.94 18.99
C ASP A 172 -11.44 -10.18 18.79
N ALA A 173 -10.84 -9.62 17.74
CA ALA A 173 -9.41 -9.71 17.46
C ALA A 173 -8.69 -8.45 17.95
N GLU A 174 -7.46 -8.61 18.44
CA GLU A 174 -6.51 -7.54 18.62
C GLU A 174 -5.75 -7.31 17.32
N MET A 175 -5.75 -6.09 16.79
CA MET A 175 -5.01 -5.73 15.59
C MET A 175 -3.81 -4.85 15.92
N THR A 176 -2.63 -5.31 15.56
CA THR A 176 -1.38 -4.55 15.67
C THR A 176 -1.03 -3.99 14.30
N ILE A 177 -0.78 -2.68 14.25
CA ILE A 177 -0.41 -1.93 13.03
C ILE A 177 1.03 -1.48 13.21
N VAL A 178 1.91 -1.91 12.31
CA VAL A 178 3.34 -1.57 12.35
C VAL A 178 3.69 -0.66 11.18
N ASP A 179 4.42 0.42 11.47
CA ASP A 179 4.97 1.32 10.47
C ASP A 179 6.27 1.98 10.98
N LEU A 180 7.09 2.51 10.07
CA LEU A 180 8.31 3.27 10.38
C LEU A 180 8.01 4.73 10.78
N GLY A 181 6.90 5.28 10.30
CA GLY A 181 6.55 6.68 10.40
C GLY A 181 5.84 7.05 11.70
N ALA A 182 6.48 7.70 12.66
CA ALA A 182 5.82 8.17 13.87
C ALA A 182 4.63 9.10 13.61
N PRO A 183 4.68 10.08 12.65
CA PRO A 183 3.56 10.99 12.41
C PRO A 183 2.33 10.28 11.83
N VAL A 184 2.50 9.26 10.99
CA VAL A 184 1.37 8.49 10.46
C VAL A 184 0.74 7.60 11.54
N LEU A 185 1.55 7.02 12.44
CA LEU A 185 1.04 6.20 13.56
C LEU A 185 0.29 7.02 14.60
N ARG A 186 0.78 8.22 14.96
CA ARG A 186 0.05 9.14 15.87
C ARG A 186 -1.29 9.56 15.26
N TYR A 187 -1.27 9.95 13.99
CA TYR A 187 -2.49 10.28 13.27
C TYR A 187 -3.43 9.07 13.21
N GLY A 188 -2.90 7.88 12.92
CA GLY A 188 -3.65 6.63 12.82
C GLY A 188 -4.40 6.28 14.10
N LEU A 189 -3.76 6.37 15.28
CA LEU A 189 -4.45 6.13 16.55
C LEU A 189 -5.52 7.19 16.84
N ALA A 190 -5.23 8.47 16.57
CA ALA A 190 -6.24 9.52 16.73
C ALA A 190 -7.43 9.31 15.79
N ARG A 191 -7.18 8.88 14.56
CA ARG A 191 -8.19 8.49 13.56
C ARG A 191 -9.02 7.31 14.04
N ALA A 192 -8.38 6.24 14.53
CA ALA A 192 -9.07 5.06 15.07
C ALA A 192 -10.04 5.46 16.20
N LYS A 193 -9.58 6.27 17.15
CA LYS A 193 -10.43 6.79 18.22
C LYS A 193 -11.59 7.64 17.71
N SER A 194 -11.34 8.49 16.71
CA SER A 194 -12.40 9.32 16.12
C SER A 194 -13.47 8.49 15.41
N LEU A 195 -13.11 7.30 14.94
CA LEU A 195 -14.00 6.35 14.27
C LEU A 195 -14.57 5.27 15.22
N GLY A 196 -14.23 5.31 16.51
CA GLY A 196 -14.70 4.36 17.52
C GLY A 196 -14.13 2.94 17.33
N VAL A 197 -12.89 2.83 16.82
CA VAL A 197 -12.20 1.54 16.65
C VAL A 197 -11.20 1.38 17.80
N ASP A 198 -11.50 0.49 18.74
CA ASP A 198 -10.76 0.38 20.00
C ASP A 198 -9.84 -0.85 20.10
N ASN A 199 -10.01 -1.84 19.23
CA ASN A 199 -9.25 -3.08 19.21
C ASN A 199 -7.96 -3.02 18.34
N VAL A 200 -7.35 -1.83 18.26
CA VAL A 200 -6.15 -1.56 17.46
C VAL A 200 -5.00 -1.04 18.32
N ARG A 201 -3.79 -1.38 17.94
CA ARG A 201 -2.54 -0.89 18.52
C ARG A 201 -1.61 -0.44 17.38
N PHE A 202 -0.96 0.71 17.56
CA PHE A 202 0.00 1.28 16.60
C PHE A 202 1.41 1.21 17.17
N VAL A 203 2.33 0.58 16.44
CA VAL A 203 3.69 0.29 16.90
C VAL A 203 4.71 0.78 15.88
N GLN A 204 5.62 1.62 16.31
CA GLN A 204 6.72 2.08 15.45
C GLN A 204 7.83 1.03 15.44
N ALA A 205 7.94 0.31 14.35
CA ALA A 205 8.98 -0.68 14.10
C ALA A 205 9.27 -0.81 12.60
N SER A 206 10.42 -1.38 12.27
CA SER A 206 10.69 -1.83 10.90
C SER A 206 10.04 -3.18 10.67
N GLY A 207 9.24 -3.31 9.61
CA GLY A 207 8.72 -4.60 9.20
C GLY A 207 9.81 -5.63 8.83
N GLU A 208 11.04 -5.17 8.59
CA GLU A 208 12.20 -6.02 8.31
C GLU A 208 12.77 -6.71 9.56
N ASP A 209 12.45 -6.20 10.77
CA ASP A 209 12.86 -6.74 12.05
C ASP A 209 11.74 -6.52 13.08
N LEU A 210 10.98 -7.55 13.29
CA LEU A 210 9.88 -7.62 14.26
C LEU A 210 10.22 -8.57 15.43
N SER A 211 11.50 -8.67 15.78
CA SER A 211 12.01 -9.51 16.88
C SER A 211 11.39 -9.21 18.25
N MET A 212 10.71 -8.08 18.38
CA MET A 212 9.88 -7.73 19.53
C MET A 212 8.65 -8.64 19.70
N PHE A 213 8.22 -9.33 18.64
CA PHE A 213 7.14 -10.30 18.69
C PHE A 213 7.69 -11.72 18.68
N GLU A 214 7.04 -12.59 19.46
CA GLU A 214 7.38 -14.01 19.52
C GLU A 214 7.05 -14.73 18.21
N ASN A 215 7.75 -15.81 17.92
CA ASN A 215 7.42 -16.67 16.79
C ASN A 215 5.98 -17.18 16.90
N GLU A 216 5.33 -17.41 15.77
CA GLU A 216 3.98 -18.00 15.72
C GLU A 216 2.99 -17.30 16.65
N SER A 217 3.00 -15.94 16.63
CA SER A 217 2.19 -15.13 17.54
C SER A 217 0.92 -14.55 16.91
N PHE A 218 0.79 -14.54 15.57
CA PHE A 218 -0.33 -13.97 14.86
C PHE A 218 -1.12 -15.00 14.08
N ASP A 219 -2.46 -14.86 14.09
CA ASP A 219 -3.37 -15.71 13.32
C ASP A 219 -3.49 -15.21 11.87
N TRP A 220 -3.32 -13.90 11.66
CA TRP A 220 -3.37 -13.25 10.35
C TRP A 220 -2.32 -12.16 10.25
N ILE A 221 -1.52 -12.21 9.19
CA ILE A 221 -0.57 -11.14 8.83
C ILE A 221 -1.00 -10.56 7.50
N GLN A 222 -1.16 -9.23 7.46
CA GLN A 222 -1.61 -8.46 6.32
C GLN A 222 -0.55 -7.46 5.88
N THR A 223 -0.41 -7.28 4.57
CA THR A 223 0.16 -6.06 3.98
C THR A 223 -0.77 -5.58 2.86
N THR A 224 -0.96 -4.28 2.73
CA THR A 224 -1.84 -3.71 1.71
C THR A 224 -1.13 -2.57 1.01
N MET A 225 -0.87 -2.73 -0.30
CA MET A 225 -0.17 -1.75 -1.12
C MET A 225 1.17 -1.32 -0.49
N PHE A 226 1.98 -2.29 -0.12
CA PHE A 226 3.21 -2.07 0.65
C PHE A 226 4.46 -2.68 0.00
N LEU A 227 4.34 -3.86 -0.65
CA LEU A 227 5.51 -4.58 -1.17
C LEU A 227 6.24 -3.80 -2.26
N HIS A 228 5.53 -2.99 -3.02
CA HIS A 228 6.09 -2.17 -4.10
C HIS A 228 6.93 -0.99 -3.61
N GLU A 229 6.87 -0.64 -2.33
CA GLU A 229 7.71 0.40 -1.72
C GLU A 229 9.04 -0.16 -1.17
N LEU A 230 9.24 -1.48 -1.22
CA LEU A 230 10.37 -2.16 -0.60
C LEU A 230 11.53 -2.38 -1.56
N SER A 231 12.76 -2.18 -1.06
CA SER A 231 13.93 -2.71 -1.75
C SER A 231 13.87 -4.25 -1.82
N SER A 232 14.54 -4.86 -2.79
CA SER A 232 14.54 -6.33 -2.93
C SER A 232 15.11 -7.07 -1.72
N SER A 233 15.98 -6.45 -0.94
CA SER A 233 16.47 -7.02 0.33
C SER A 233 15.44 -6.91 1.44
N ALA A 234 14.76 -5.75 1.54
CA ALA A 234 13.70 -5.53 2.50
C ALA A 234 12.53 -6.49 2.27
N LEU A 235 12.13 -6.69 1.01
CA LEU A 235 11.09 -7.64 0.64
C LEU A 235 11.36 -9.06 1.18
N ARG A 236 12.59 -9.55 1.01
CA ARG A 236 12.98 -10.86 1.57
C ARG A 236 12.90 -10.89 3.10
N ASN A 237 13.34 -9.82 3.77
CA ASN A 237 13.26 -9.73 5.23
C ASN A 237 11.80 -9.73 5.70
N ILE A 238 10.91 -9.01 5.01
CA ILE A 238 9.47 -9.01 5.28
C ILE A 238 8.88 -10.42 5.15
N PHE A 239 9.18 -11.15 4.08
CA PHE A 239 8.68 -12.52 3.92
C PHE A 239 9.22 -13.47 5.01
N ASN A 240 10.48 -13.32 5.41
CA ASN A 240 11.04 -14.10 6.53
C ASN A 240 10.32 -13.79 7.85
N GLU A 241 10.07 -12.51 8.16
CA GLU A 241 9.35 -12.11 9.37
C GLU A 241 7.88 -12.57 9.32
N THR A 242 7.18 -12.42 8.19
CA THR A 242 5.79 -12.91 8.07
C THR A 242 5.72 -14.44 8.27
N ARG A 243 6.68 -15.18 7.72
CA ARG A 243 6.74 -16.64 7.94
C ARG A 243 7.04 -17.01 9.39
N ARG A 244 7.93 -16.29 10.05
CA ARG A 244 8.30 -16.53 11.46
C ARG A 244 7.13 -16.24 12.40
N LEU A 245 6.36 -15.20 12.11
CA LEU A 245 5.34 -14.67 13.01
C LEU A 245 3.97 -15.33 12.85
N VAL A 246 3.66 -15.90 11.67
CA VAL A 246 2.36 -16.54 11.45
C VAL A 246 2.30 -17.87 12.18
N LYS A 247 1.18 -18.13 12.87
CA LYS A 247 0.91 -19.40 13.54
C LYS A 247 0.59 -20.52 12.56
N PRO A 248 0.80 -21.78 12.95
CA PRO A 248 0.17 -22.91 12.27
C PRO A 248 -1.36 -22.74 12.21
N GLY A 249 -1.94 -22.94 11.03
CA GLY A 249 -3.35 -22.68 10.73
C GLY A 249 -3.69 -21.22 10.44
N GLY A 250 -2.74 -20.31 10.59
CA GLY A 250 -2.88 -18.89 10.27
C GLY A 250 -2.75 -18.59 8.77
N ILE A 251 -2.93 -17.31 8.43
CA ILE A 251 -2.83 -16.82 7.06
C ILE A 251 -1.88 -15.62 6.96
N VAL A 252 -1.21 -15.52 5.81
CA VAL A 252 -0.49 -14.32 5.39
C VAL A 252 -1.12 -13.86 4.08
N LEU A 253 -1.51 -12.58 3.99
CA LEU A 253 -2.07 -11.99 2.77
C LEU A 253 -1.33 -10.71 2.43
N HIS A 254 -0.82 -10.65 1.22
CA HIS A 254 -0.26 -9.46 0.61
C HIS A 254 -1.22 -9.01 -0.49
N VAL A 255 -1.87 -7.87 -0.29
CA VAL A 255 -2.75 -7.27 -1.31
C VAL A 255 -1.96 -6.20 -2.03
N GLU A 256 -1.70 -6.44 -3.33
CA GLU A 256 -0.69 -5.69 -4.07
C GLU A 256 -1.08 -5.50 -5.54
N GLN A 257 -0.37 -4.66 -6.23
CA GLN A 257 -0.46 -4.55 -7.68
C GLN A 257 -0.02 -5.87 -8.34
N PRO A 258 -0.68 -6.28 -9.45
CA PRO A 258 -0.38 -7.55 -10.09
C PRO A 258 1.04 -7.58 -10.65
N GLN A 259 1.63 -8.77 -10.65
CA GLN A 259 2.92 -9.03 -11.30
C GLN A 259 2.77 -9.04 -12.82
N TYR A 260 3.88 -8.86 -13.53
CA TYR A 260 3.89 -9.06 -14.98
C TYR A 260 3.70 -10.54 -15.30
N THR A 261 2.79 -10.80 -16.24
CA THR A 261 2.49 -12.13 -16.77
C THR A 261 2.85 -12.21 -18.26
N ASP A 262 3.05 -13.42 -18.77
CA ASP A 262 3.44 -13.63 -20.18
C ASP A 262 2.35 -13.21 -21.19
N ASP A 263 1.09 -13.18 -20.77
CA ASP A 263 -0.06 -12.73 -21.56
C ASP A 263 -0.28 -11.23 -21.50
N MET A 264 0.36 -10.54 -20.55
CA MET A 264 0.29 -9.08 -20.44
C MET A 264 1.07 -8.41 -21.57
N SER A 265 0.41 -7.52 -22.32
CA SER A 265 1.05 -6.83 -23.43
C SER A 265 2.24 -5.97 -22.97
N LEU A 266 3.26 -5.83 -23.84
CA LEU A 266 4.43 -4.99 -23.54
C LEU A 266 4.07 -3.52 -23.32
N TYR A 267 2.99 -3.03 -23.92
CA TYR A 267 2.48 -1.67 -23.69
C TYR A 267 1.85 -1.55 -22.32
N GLU A 268 1.10 -2.54 -21.88
CA GLU A 268 0.51 -2.56 -20.55
C GLU A 268 1.62 -2.59 -19.48
N GLN A 269 2.60 -3.48 -19.60
CA GLN A 269 3.78 -3.49 -18.73
C GLN A 269 4.49 -2.13 -18.72
N ALA A 270 4.66 -1.50 -19.90
CA ALA A 270 5.28 -0.19 -20.01
C ALA A 270 4.42 0.93 -19.37
N MET A 271 3.09 0.81 -19.38
CA MET A 271 2.20 1.76 -18.71
C MET A 271 2.22 1.60 -17.19
N ARG A 272 2.38 0.40 -16.66
CA ARG A 272 2.60 0.17 -15.22
C ARG A 272 3.95 0.77 -14.77
N ASP A 273 5.02 0.57 -15.53
CA ASP A 273 6.30 1.25 -15.29
C ASP A 273 6.17 2.78 -15.38
N TRP A 274 5.33 3.28 -16.30
CA TRP A 274 5.05 4.71 -16.43
C TRP A 274 4.37 5.27 -15.17
N ASP A 275 3.39 4.55 -14.62
CA ASP A 275 2.71 4.97 -13.41
C ASP A 275 3.67 4.96 -12.21
N ALA A 276 4.42 3.90 -12.00
CA ALA A 276 5.46 3.81 -10.98
C ALA A 276 6.46 4.98 -11.07
N PHE A 277 6.97 5.27 -12.27
CA PHE A 277 7.94 6.35 -12.48
C PHE A 277 7.38 7.74 -12.16
N TYR A 278 6.17 8.05 -12.66
CA TYR A 278 5.56 9.37 -12.46
C TYR A 278 4.89 9.54 -11.10
N ASN A 279 4.67 8.45 -10.38
CA ASN A 279 4.24 8.43 -8.98
C ASN A 279 5.41 8.48 -7.98
N ASN A 280 6.65 8.46 -8.47
CA ASN A 280 7.87 8.42 -7.66
C ASN A 280 8.01 7.16 -6.80
N GLU A 281 7.70 5.99 -7.39
CA GLU A 281 7.77 4.67 -6.77
C GLU A 281 8.93 3.84 -7.35
N PRO A 282 10.14 3.98 -6.83
CA PRO A 282 11.34 3.44 -7.48
C PRO A 282 11.44 1.91 -7.45
N PHE A 283 10.72 1.24 -6.54
CA PHE A 283 10.78 -0.20 -6.36
C PHE A 283 9.61 -0.95 -7.01
N TRP A 284 8.55 -0.25 -7.39
CA TRP A 284 7.32 -0.81 -7.91
C TRP A 284 7.54 -1.62 -9.19
N SER A 285 8.22 -1.05 -10.21
CA SER A 285 8.55 -1.78 -11.44
C SER A 285 9.35 -3.06 -11.16
N ARG A 286 10.24 -3.03 -10.17
CA ARG A 286 11.01 -4.20 -9.78
C ARG A 286 10.14 -5.26 -9.11
N MET A 287 9.20 -4.87 -8.27
CA MET A 287 8.26 -5.79 -7.63
C MET A 287 7.42 -6.54 -8.69
N HIS A 288 6.93 -5.86 -9.72
CA HIS A 288 6.21 -6.50 -10.83
C HIS A 288 7.01 -7.60 -11.55
N GLU A 289 8.36 -7.50 -11.59
CA GLU A 289 9.26 -8.47 -12.24
C GLU A 289 9.60 -9.67 -11.37
N LEU A 290 9.43 -9.57 -10.06
CA LEU A 290 9.82 -10.63 -9.14
C LEU A 290 8.79 -11.76 -9.17
N ASP A 291 9.27 -13.00 -9.16
CA ASP A 291 8.44 -14.15 -8.81
C ASP A 291 8.26 -14.17 -7.29
N LEU A 292 7.14 -13.59 -6.82
CA LEU A 292 6.84 -13.48 -5.40
C LEU A 292 6.58 -14.86 -4.77
N ASP A 293 6.05 -15.82 -5.52
CA ASP A 293 5.89 -17.20 -5.06
C ASP A 293 7.23 -17.81 -4.68
N THR A 294 8.21 -17.67 -5.55
CA THR A 294 9.58 -18.13 -5.28
C THR A 294 10.19 -17.39 -4.07
N GLN A 295 9.91 -16.10 -3.90
CA GLN A 295 10.39 -15.35 -2.71
C GLN A 295 9.74 -15.85 -1.41
N MET A 296 8.44 -16.14 -1.42
CA MET A 296 7.73 -16.73 -0.28
C MET A 296 8.22 -18.15 0.02
N GLU A 297 8.44 -18.96 -1.01
CA GLU A 297 9.00 -20.32 -0.87
C GLU A 297 10.40 -20.28 -0.24
N GLN A 298 11.25 -19.35 -0.66
CA GLN A 298 12.58 -19.12 -0.07
C GLN A 298 12.51 -18.68 1.42
N ALA A 299 11.43 -18.00 1.81
CA ALA A 299 11.17 -17.64 3.20
C ALA A 299 10.61 -18.81 4.04
N GLY A 300 10.34 -19.97 3.43
CA GLY A 300 9.88 -21.19 4.09
C GLY A 300 8.36 -21.41 4.08
N PHE A 301 7.63 -20.73 3.18
CA PHE A 301 6.24 -21.12 2.89
C PHE A 301 6.20 -22.33 1.97
N ASP A 302 5.24 -23.22 2.19
CA ASP A 302 5.00 -24.34 1.27
C ASP A 302 4.32 -23.81 -0.01
N ARG A 303 4.91 -24.07 -1.17
CA ARG A 303 4.34 -23.65 -2.45
C ARG A 303 2.91 -24.16 -2.66
N ALA A 304 2.58 -25.34 -2.15
CA ALA A 304 1.23 -25.89 -2.23
C ALA A 304 0.21 -25.14 -1.34
N SER A 305 0.68 -24.35 -0.38
CA SER A 305 -0.15 -23.55 0.52
C SER A 305 -0.35 -22.11 0.03
N LEU A 306 0.27 -21.72 -1.08
CA LEU A 306 0.18 -20.36 -1.60
C LEU A 306 -1.24 -20.07 -2.09
N ILE A 307 -1.65 -18.83 -1.85
CA ILE A 307 -2.98 -18.30 -2.17
C ILE A 307 -2.83 -17.22 -3.22
N HIS A 308 -3.64 -17.29 -4.27
CA HIS A 308 -3.75 -16.26 -5.29
C HIS A 308 -5.21 -15.86 -5.47
N GLY A 309 -5.45 -14.58 -5.77
CA GLY A 309 -6.80 -14.11 -6.04
C GLY A 309 -6.82 -12.65 -6.48
N GLY A 310 -7.94 -12.22 -7.02
CA GLY A 310 -8.24 -10.83 -7.29
C GLY A 310 -9.02 -10.21 -6.14
N VAL A 311 -8.77 -8.95 -5.86
CA VAL A 311 -9.54 -8.12 -4.92
C VAL A 311 -9.90 -6.82 -5.61
N THR A 312 -11.20 -6.56 -5.73
CA THR A 312 -11.72 -5.29 -6.23
C THR A 312 -12.02 -4.38 -5.05
N ALA A 313 -11.52 -3.14 -5.08
CA ALA A 313 -11.82 -2.17 -4.04
C ALA A 313 -13.33 -1.94 -3.92
N VAL A 314 -13.79 -1.76 -2.70
CA VAL A 314 -15.18 -1.35 -2.46
C VAL A 314 -15.29 0.13 -2.80
N VAL A 315 -16.07 0.44 -3.83
CA VAL A 315 -16.32 1.79 -4.31
C VAL A 315 -17.50 2.40 -3.55
N ASP A 316 -17.37 3.66 -3.20
CA ASP A 316 -18.46 4.42 -2.58
C ASP A 316 -19.58 4.67 -3.61
N LYS A 317 -20.68 3.92 -3.48
CA LYS A 317 -21.82 4.00 -4.41
C LYS A 317 -22.64 5.29 -4.25
N ASP A 318 -22.54 5.97 -3.12
CA ASP A 318 -23.20 7.29 -2.94
C ASP A 318 -22.52 8.35 -3.81
N LEU A 319 -21.20 8.24 -3.98
CA LEU A 319 -20.42 9.14 -4.84
C LEU A 319 -20.35 8.66 -6.30
N PHE A 320 -20.36 7.34 -6.51
CA PHE A 320 -20.16 6.69 -7.83
C PHE A 320 -21.24 5.63 -8.06
N PRO A 321 -22.53 6.02 -8.25
CA PRO A 321 -23.63 5.08 -8.36
C PRO A 321 -23.52 4.13 -9.59
N ASP A 322 -22.87 4.59 -10.65
CA ASP A 322 -22.67 3.85 -11.89
C ASP A 322 -21.37 3.01 -11.91
N ALA A 323 -20.61 2.99 -10.81
CA ALA A 323 -19.42 2.17 -10.75
C ALA A 323 -19.79 0.70 -10.90
N ALA A 324 -19.20 0.03 -11.89
CA ALA A 324 -19.43 -1.40 -12.10
C ALA A 324 -18.80 -2.23 -10.97
N ASP A 325 -19.43 -3.35 -10.65
CA ASP A 325 -18.95 -4.31 -9.65
C ASP A 325 -18.12 -5.43 -10.31
N ASP A 326 -17.60 -5.20 -11.52
CA ASP A 326 -16.80 -6.18 -12.24
C ASP A 326 -15.30 -6.08 -11.90
N ASP A 327 -14.57 -7.17 -12.12
CA ASP A 327 -13.14 -7.30 -11.86
C ASP A 327 -12.26 -6.65 -12.95
N SER A 328 -12.87 -5.90 -13.90
CA SER A 328 -12.10 -5.27 -14.96
C SER A 328 -11.24 -4.13 -14.43
N GLU A 329 -9.95 -4.23 -14.64
CA GLU A 329 -9.00 -3.18 -14.33
C GLU A 329 -9.22 -2.00 -15.31
N ASP A 330 -9.58 -0.85 -14.78
CA ASP A 330 -9.60 0.40 -15.54
C ASP A 330 -8.55 1.33 -14.91
N TYR A 331 -7.47 1.58 -15.63
CA TYR A 331 -6.39 2.46 -15.20
C TYR A 331 -6.93 3.81 -14.70
N GLY A 332 -7.09 3.92 -13.37
CA GLY A 332 -7.53 5.10 -12.67
C GLY A 332 -9.01 5.18 -12.29
N ARG A 333 -9.85 4.17 -12.62
CA ARG A 333 -11.26 4.14 -12.24
C ARG A 333 -11.68 2.95 -11.39
N LYS A 334 -10.88 1.87 -11.38
CA LYS A 334 -11.10 0.69 -10.55
C LYS A 334 -9.79 0.27 -9.93
N ALA A 335 -9.79 0.05 -8.64
CA ALA A 335 -8.67 -0.55 -7.96
C ALA A 335 -8.92 -2.07 -7.91
N ALA A 336 -8.42 -2.79 -8.91
CA ALA A 336 -8.28 -4.23 -8.85
C ALA A 336 -6.87 -4.55 -8.35
N TRP A 337 -6.80 -5.27 -7.25
CA TRP A 337 -5.54 -5.70 -6.64
C TRP A 337 -5.43 -7.21 -6.65
N HIS A 338 -4.20 -7.69 -6.52
CA HIS A 338 -3.89 -9.10 -6.44
C HIS A 338 -3.65 -9.51 -4.99
N VAL A 339 -4.22 -10.62 -4.57
CA VAL A 339 -3.85 -11.29 -3.33
C VAL A 339 -2.76 -12.30 -3.67
N ILE A 340 -1.65 -12.19 -2.96
CA ILE A 340 -0.62 -13.21 -2.87
C ILE A 340 -0.47 -13.54 -1.40
N GLY A 341 -0.55 -14.79 -1.02
CA GLY A 341 -0.52 -15.17 0.38
C GLY A 341 -0.22 -16.64 0.59
N ALA A 342 -0.38 -17.07 1.82
CA ALA A 342 -0.26 -18.46 2.19
C ALA A 342 -1.14 -18.80 3.40
N ARG A 343 -1.58 -20.05 3.48
CA ARG A 343 -2.11 -20.65 4.69
C ARG A 343 -1.05 -21.58 5.28
N VAL A 344 -0.68 -21.36 6.53
CA VAL A 344 0.44 -22.10 7.19
C VAL A 344 -0.06 -23.24 8.04
#